data_a68495a412f4c2ce66c3796725b28a90
#
_entry.id   a68495a412f4c2ce66c3796725b28a90
#
_cell.length_a   1.000
_cell.length_b   1.000
_cell.length_c   1.000
_cell.angle_alpha   90.00
_cell.angle_beta   90.00
_cell.angle_gamma   90.00
#
_symmetry.space_group_name_H-M   'P 1'
#
loop_
_entity.id
_entity.type
_entity.pdbx_description
1 polymer ?
#
loop_
_entity_poly.entity_id
_entity_poly.type
_entity_poly.pdbx_seq_one_letter_code
_entity_poly.pdbx_strand_id
1 'polypeptide(L)'
;MAKFPKNFLWGGATAANQYEGAYNLDGKGLSVQDVTPKGGVPASPGDRNPLITEGPTPDNLKLEGIDFYHRYKEDVALFAEMGFKVYRTSIAWSRIFPNGDELEPNEAGLQFYDNLFDELAKYGIEPLITLSHYETPLHLARQYNGWANRDLIGFYERYVRTVFTRYKDKVKYWLTFNEINSVLHAPFMSGGIATPAEELSKQDLYQAVHHELVASALATKIGHEINPDFKIGCMVLAMPAYPMTPKPEDVLAAREFENQNYLFSDIHARGKYPAYINRFFKENGIEIQFAPGDKELLAENTVDFISFSYYMSVVAAHDPENYSSGRGNLLGGILNPHLASSEWGWQIDPVGLRLVLNSFYDRYQLPLFIVENGLGAKDVLVDGPNGPTVEDDYRIDYLKQHLQQVGEALEDGVELLGYTTWGCIDLVSASTAELSKRYGFIYVDRNDDGSGTLARYKKKSFDWYKEVIATNGDSLYQD
;
A
#
# COMPACT_ATOMS: atom_id res chain seq x y z
N MET A 1 -19.71 21.35 -14.89
CA MET A 1 -18.55 21.98 -14.20
C MET A 1 -17.56 20.87 -13.92
N ALA A 2 -16.25 21.12 -14.11
CA ALA A 2 -15.22 20.13 -13.79
C ALA A 2 -15.26 19.80 -12.30
N LYS A 3 -15.47 18.53 -11.95
CA LYS A 3 -15.54 18.09 -10.55
C LYS A 3 -14.16 17.98 -9.91
N PHE A 4 -13.13 17.66 -10.70
CA PHE A 4 -11.77 17.49 -10.22
C PHE A 4 -10.98 18.80 -10.25
N PRO A 5 -10.13 19.06 -9.22
CA PRO A 5 -9.26 20.24 -9.23
C PRO A 5 -8.31 20.25 -10.44
N LYS A 6 -7.95 21.44 -10.94
CA LYS A 6 -7.05 21.57 -12.10
C LYS A 6 -5.66 20.96 -11.90
N ASN A 7 -5.21 20.93 -10.65
CA ASN A 7 -3.91 20.38 -10.24
C ASN A 7 -4.03 18.97 -9.63
N PHE A 8 -5.13 18.26 -9.91
CA PHE A 8 -5.35 16.92 -9.42
C PHE A 8 -4.27 15.96 -9.93
N LEU A 9 -3.69 15.20 -9.03
CA LEU A 9 -2.58 14.29 -9.32
C LEU A 9 -3.10 12.91 -9.75
N TRP A 10 -3.32 12.76 -11.04
CA TRP A 10 -3.67 11.48 -11.66
C TRP A 10 -2.44 10.62 -11.87
N GLY A 11 -2.51 9.32 -11.54
CA GLY A 11 -1.40 8.43 -11.82
C GLY A 11 -1.68 6.97 -11.48
N GLY A 12 -0.62 6.24 -11.26
CA GLY A 12 -0.65 4.82 -10.93
C GLY A 12 0.35 4.48 -9.84
N ALA A 13 0.15 3.32 -9.23
CA ALA A 13 0.91 2.83 -8.09
C ALA A 13 1.50 1.45 -8.33
N THR A 14 2.67 1.23 -7.77
CA THR A 14 3.41 -0.02 -7.74
C THR A 14 4.13 -0.19 -6.40
N ALA A 15 4.78 -1.33 -6.20
CA ALA A 15 5.65 -1.58 -5.05
C ALA A 15 6.92 -2.31 -5.50
N ALA A 16 8.05 -1.90 -4.99
CA ALA A 16 9.37 -2.41 -5.39
C ALA A 16 9.45 -3.94 -5.42
N ASN A 17 9.01 -4.60 -4.34
CA ASN A 17 9.07 -6.06 -4.22
C ASN A 17 8.20 -6.82 -5.24
N GLN A 18 7.17 -6.16 -5.81
CA GLN A 18 6.20 -6.82 -6.67
C GLN A 18 6.54 -6.70 -8.16
N TYR A 19 7.53 -5.87 -8.52
CA TYR A 19 7.79 -5.61 -9.94
C TYR A 19 9.25 -5.37 -10.32
N GLU A 20 10.11 -4.91 -9.41
CA GLU A 20 11.50 -4.58 -9.74
C GLU A 20 12.30 -5.77 -10.23
N GLY A 21 12.21 -6.89 -9.54
CA GLY A 21 13.14 -8.00 -9.75
C GLY A 21 14.55 -7.65 -9.29
N ALA A 22 15.55 -8.24 -9.93
CA ALA A 22 16.97 -8.01 -9.60
C ALA A 22 17.25 -8.16 -8.09
N TYR A 23 16.61 -9.15 -7.45
CA TYR A 23 16.58 -9.31 -6.00
C TYR A 23 17.98 -9.50 -5.38
N ASN A 24 18.94 -9.97 -6.15
CA ASN A 24 20.31 -10.27 -5.71
C ASN A 24 21.39 -9.53 -6.54
N LEU A 25 21.01 -8.49 -7.28
CA LEU A 25 21.94 -7.71 -8.10
C LEU A 25 22.36 -6.43 -7.38
N ASP A 26 23.55 -5.94 -7.77
CA ASP A 26 24.09 -4.65 -7.33
C ASP A 26 24.12 -4.48 -5.80
N GLY A 27 24.40 -5.56 -5.09
CA GLY A 27 24.56 -5.56 -3.64
C GLY A 27 23.27 -5.55 -2.83
N LYS A 28 22.08 -5.70 -3.47
CA LYS A 28 20.81 -5.81 -2.74
C LYS A 28 20.82 -7.01 -1.79
N GLY A 29 20.42 -6.79 -0.54
CA GLY A 29 20.14 -7.84 0.42
C GLY A 29 18.74 -8.42 0.28
N LEU A 30 18.49 -9.52 0.98
CA LEU A 30 17.17 -10.16 1.01
C LEU A 30 16.20 -9.38 1.88
N SER A 31 14.95 -9.36 1.47
CA SER A 31 13.81 -8.89 2.27
C SER A 31 12.91 -10.06 2.65
N VAL A 32 11.95 -9.80 3.54
CA VAL A 32 10.94 -10.79 3.93
C VAL A 32 10.11 -11.28 2.73
N GLN A 33 10.00 -10.48 1.68
CA GLN A 33 9.28 -10.85 0.46
C GLN A 33 10.01 -11.90 -0.38
N ASP A 34 11.35 -11.93 -0.31
CA ASP A 34 12.16 -12.87 -1.08
C ASP A 34 12.05 -14.31 -0.55
N VAL A 35 11.60 -14.49 0.68
CA VAL A 35 11.39 -15.80 1.32
C VAL A 35 9.91 -16.15 1.52
N THR A 36 9.00 -15.35 1.00
CA THR A 36 7.57 -15.64 1.04
C THR A 36 7.23 -16.66 -0.06
N PRO A 37 6.66 -17.85 0.29
CA PRO A 37 6.40 -18.89 -0.69
C PRO A 37 5.28 -18.50 -1.67
N LYS A 38 5.25 -19.16 -2.82
CA LYS A 38 4.12 -19.08 -3.75
C LYS A 38 2.83 -19.52 -3.06
N GLY A 39 1.75 -18.80 -3.30
CA GLY A 39 0.48 -19.00 -2.60
C GLY A 39 0.31 -18.10 -1.38
N GLY A 40 1.32 -17.30 -1.08
CA GLY A 40 1.25 -16.21 -0.10
C GLY A 40 1.71 -16.59 1.31
N VAL A 41 1.43 -15.68 2.22
CA VAL A 41 1.70 -15.89 3.64
C VAL A 41 0.72 -16.93 4.17
N PRO A 42 1.20 -17.96 4.89
CA PRO A 42 0.32 -18.93 5.54
C PRO A 42 -0.73 -18.22 6.40
N ALA A 43 -1.99 -18.49 6.14
CA ALA A 43 -3.10 -17.89 6.88
C ALA A 43 -3.54 -18.72 8.09
N SER A 44 -2.93 -19.90 8.31
CA SER A 44 -3.36 -20.86 9.33
C SER A 44 -2.42 -20.88 10.52
N PRO A 45 -2.98 -20.99 11.75
CA PRO A 45 -2.18 -21.27 12.94
C PRO A 45 -1.35 -22.56 12.73
N GLY A 46 -0.07 -22.53 13.11
CA GLY A 46 0.85 -23.65 12.95
C GLY A 46 1.65 -23.67 11.66
N ASP A 47 1.31 -22.84 10.67
CA ASP A 47 2.15 -22.64 9.52
C ASP A 47 3.38 -21.83 9.93
N ARG A 48 4.53 -22.45 9.84
CA ARG A 48 5.79 -21.81 10.22
C ARG A 48 6.04 -20.61 9.34
N ASN A 49 6.42 -19.54 9.98
CA ASN A 49 6.99 -18.40 9.31
C ASN A 49 8.20 -18.88 8.46
N PRO A 50 8.17 -18.73 7.12
CA PRO A 50 9.20 -19.25 6.20
C PRO A 50 10.61 -18.68 6.44
N LEU A 51 10.70 -17.67 7.31
CA LEU A 51 11.92 -17.02 7.68
C LEU A 51 13.04 -17.85 8.24
N ILE A 52 12.65 -18.85 8.96
CA ILE A 52 13.55 -19.35 10.01
C ILE A 52 14.67 -20.18 9.41
N THR A 53 14.51 -20.66 8.18
CA THR A 53 15.39 -21.71 7.71
C THR A 53 16.04 -21.51 6.35
N GLU A 54 15.55 -20.61 5.50
CA GLU A 54 15.92 -20.71 4.09
C GLU A 54 16.16 -19.38 3.40
N GLY A 55 16.85 -19.45 2.27
CA GLY A 55 17.03 -18.37 1.32
C GLY A 55 15.78 -18.13 0.45
N PRO A 56 15.94 -17.47 -0.68
CA PRO A 56 14.85 -17.19 -1.60
C PRO A 56 14.13 -18.47 -2.03
N THR A 57 12.80 -18.43 -2.05
CA THR A 57 12.00 -19.56 -2.55
C THR A 57 12.07 -19.60 -4.07
N PRO A 58 12.46 -20.74 -4.70
CA PRO A 58 12.75 -20.80 -6.14
C PRO A 58 11.58 -20.45 -7.06
N ASP A 59 10.35 -20.68 -6.60
CA ASP A 59 9.12 -20.42 -7.34
C ASP A 59 8.46 -19.08 -7.01
N ASN A 60 9.15 -18.23 -6.25
CA ASN A 60 8.68 -16.89 -5.91
C ASN A 60 8.86 -15.93 -7.09
N LEU A 61 7.78 -15.58 -7.76
CA LEU A 61 7.80 -14.68 -8.92
C LEU A 61 8.31 -13.28 -8.60
N LYS A 62 8.27 -12.87 -7.33
CA LYS A 62 8.80 -11.55 -6.90
C LYS A 62 10.30 -11.42 -7.07
N LEU A 63 11.05 -12.54 -7.08
CA LEU A 63 12.51 -12.50 -7.27
C LEU A 63 12.90 -11.85 -8.60
N GLU A 64 12.14 -12.12 -9.65
CA GLU A 64 12.34 -11.49 -10.97
C GLU A 64 11.35 -10.36 -11.23
N GLY A 65 10.20 -10.35 -10.54
CA GLY A 65 9.13 -9.39 -10.78
C GLY A 65 8.69 -9.35 -12.24
N ILE A 66 8.67 -8.16 -12.80
CA ILE A 66 8.50 -7.94 -14.25
C ILE A 66 9.75 -7.33 -14.87
N ASP A 67 10.88 -7.48 -14.19
CA ASP A 67 12.18 -6.91 -14.56
C ASP A 67 12.16 -5.38 -14.76
N PHE A 68 11.40 -4.68 -13.94
CA PHE A 68 11.36 -3.22 -13.97
C PHE A 68 12.74 -2.60 -13.72
N TYR A 69 13.57 -3.25 -12.93
CA TYR A 69 14.93 -2.80 -12.64
C TYR A 69 15.72 -2.47 -13.92
N HIS A 70 15.60 -3.31 -14.97
CA HIS A 70 16.24 -3.07 -16.25
C HIS A 70 15.36 -2.36 -17.28
N ARG A 71 14.02 -2.45 -17.14
CA ARG A 71 13.05 -1.96 -18.12
C ARG A 71 12.34 -0.65 -17.72
N TYR A 72 12.76 -0.01 -16.65
CA TYR A 72 12.07 1.17 -16.10
C TYR A 72 11.89 2.30 -17.11
N LYS A 73 12.83 2.50 -18.05
CA LYS A 73 12.71 3.54 -19.08
C LYS A 73 11.55 3.27 -20.04
N GLU A 74 11.36 2.02 -20.45
CA GLU A 74 10.25 1.56 -21.27
C GLU A 74 8.92 1.78 -20.55
N ASP A 75 8.85 1.37 -19.29
CA ASP A 75 7.62 1.44 -18.50
C ASP A 75 7.26 2.89 -18.15
N VAL A 76 8.23 3.72 -17.77
CA VAL A 76 8.02 5.16 -17.51
C VAL A 76 7.53 5.89 -18.78
N ALA A 77 8.03 5.52 -19.96
CA ALA A 77 7.54 6.09 -21.21
C ALA A 77 6.06 5.77 -21.45
N LEU A 78 5.61 4.57 -21.08
CA LEU A 78 4.18 4.20 -21.16
C LEU A 78 3.33 4.97 -20.15
N PHE A 79 3.82 5.20 -18.95
CA PHE A 79 3.14 6.04 -17.95
C PHE A 79 3.01 7.50 -18.43
N ALA A 80 4.06 8.02 -19.05
CA ALA A 80 4.03 9.35 -19.64
C ALA A 80 3.05 9.44 -20.80
N GLU A 81 2.96 8.41 -21.65
CA GLU A 81 1.97 8.33 -22.73
C GLU A 81 0.53 8.35 -22.21
N MET A 82 0.27 7.67 -21.06
CA MET A 82 -1.01 7.74 -20.38
C MET A 82 -1.32 9.12 -19.78
N GLY A 83 -0.29 9.96 -19.64
CA GLY A 83 -0.45 11.32 -19.10
C GLY A 83 -0.31 11.41 -17.58
N PHE A 84 0.32 10.45 -16.94
CA PHE A 84 0.52 10.48 -15.47
C PHE A 84 1.10 11.81 -15.01
N LYS A 85 0.54 12.35 -13.93
CA LYS A 85 1.04 13.52 -13.20
C LYS A 85 1.85 13.11 -11.99
N VAL A 86 1.53 11.95 -11.44
CA VAL A 86 2.19 11.35 -10.28
C VAL A 86 2.41 9.86 -10.54
N TYR A 87 3.51 9.33 -10.05
CA TYR A 87 3.77 7.89 -10.04
C TYR A 87 4.20 7.45 -8.66
N ARG A 88 3.45 6.50 -8.09
CA ARG A 88 3.77 5.93 -6.79
C ARG A 88 4.54 4.63 -6.92
N THR A 89 5.64 4.54 -6.20
CA THR A 89 6.36 3.30 -5.96
C THR A 89 7.00 3.33 -4.58
N SER A 90 7.74 2.28 -4.24
CA SER A 90 8.49 2.20 -3.00
C SER A 90 9.99 2.09 -3.26
N ILE A 91 10.78 2.40 -2.23
CA ILE A 91 12.20 2.09 -2.20
C ILE A 91 12.36 0.76 -1.44
N ALA A 92 13.06 -0.21 -2.04
CA ALA A 92 13.44 -1.42 -1.35
C ALA A 92 14.53 -1.08 -0.31
N TRP A 93 14.19 -1.14 0.97
CA TRP A 93 15.11 -0.84 2.07
C TRP A 93 16.42 -1.65 1.96
N SER A 94 16.33 -2.95 1.66
CA SER A 94 17.49 -3.83 1.51
C SER A 94 18.33 -3.57 0.26
N ARG A 95 17.87 -2.72 -0.65
CA ARG A 95 18.68 -2.23 -1.78
C ARG A 95 19.59 -1.10 -1.34
N ILE A 96 19.18 -0.36 -0.32
CA ILE A 96 19.94 0.78 0.25
C ILE A 96 20.84 0.32 1.41
N PHE A 97 20.31 -0.49 2.32
CA PHE A 97 21.04 -1.15 3.41
C PHE A 97 20.76 -2.64 3.34
N PRO A 98 21.65 -3.45 2.75
CA PRO A 98 21.38 -4.86 2.42
C PRO A 98 20.93 -5.71 3.60
N ASN A 99 21.49 -5.52 4.79
CA ASN A 99 21.06 -6.16 6.04
C ASN A 99 20.15 -5.27 6.88
N GLY A 100 20.14 -3.97 6.63
CA GLY A 100 19.34 -2.99 7.35
C GLY A 100 20.07 -2.32 8.50
N ASP A 101 21.11 -2.93 9.06
CA ASP A 101 21.86 -2.44 10.23
C ASP A 101 23.29 -1.94 9.91
N GLU A 102 23.66 -1.89 8.66
CA GLU A 102 24.95 -1.31 8.24
C GLU A 102 25.04 0.18 8.58
N LEU A 103 26.25 0.67 8.74
CA LEU A 103 26.51 2.09 8.96
C LEU A 103 26.53 2.89 7.65
N GLU A 104 26.94 2.27 6.56
CA GLU A 104 27.06 2.89 5.24
C GLU A 104 26.08 2.30 4.23
N PRO A 105 25.47 3.14 3.39
CA PRO A 105 24.51 2.67 2.39
C PRO A 105 25.20 2.03 1.18
N ASN A 106 24.44 1.22 0.46
CA ASN A 106 24.84 0.67 -0.83
C ASN A 106 24.63 1.72 -1.94
N GLU A 107 25.70 2.28 -2.48
CA GLU A 107 25.65 3.33 -3.50
C GLU A 107 24.95 2.88 -4.79
N ALA A 108 25.09 1.62 -5.20
CA ALA A 108 24.42 1.10 -6.39
C ALA A 108 22.90 1.14 -6.26
N GLY A 109 22.38 0.86 -5.07
CA GLY A 109 20.93 0.99 -4.78
C GLY A 109 20.46 2.44 -4.83
N LEU A 110 21.21 3.35 -4.24
CA LEU A 110 20.90 4.79 -4.31
C LEU A 110 20.91 5.29 -5.75
N GLN A 111 21.86 4.85 -6.57
CA GLN A 111 21.97 5.25 -7.97
C GLN A 111 20.79 4.75 -8.82
N PHE A 112 20.28 3.55 -8.56
CA PHE A 112 19.10 3.04 -9.26
C PHE A 112 17.89 3.96 -9.10
N TYR A 113 17.62 4.41 -7.87
CA TYR A 113 16.49 5.33 -7.63
C TYR A 113 16.78 6.75 -8.14
N ASP A 114 18.02 7.22 -8.12
CA ASP A 114 18.37 8.47 -8.83
C ASP A 114 18.00 8.38 -10.31
N ASN A 115 18.37 7.28 -10.96
CA ASN A 115 18.07 7.07 -12.38
C ASN A 115 16.56 7.01 -12.65
N LEU A 116 15.79 6.34 -11.78
CA LEU A 116 14.34 6.26 -11.90
C LEU A 116 13.69 7.64 -11.74
N PHE A 117 14.09 8.40 -10.72
CA PHE A 117 13.52 9.73 -10.48
C PHE A 117 13.89 10.73 -11.58
N ASP A 118 15.10 10.66 -12.10
CA ASP A 118 15.52 11.47 -13.24
C ASP A 118 14.74 11.11 -14.51
N GLU A 119 14.41 9.83 -14.72
CA GLU A 119 13.57 9.41 -15.84
C GLU A 119 12.15 9.92 -15.71
N LEU A 120 11.55 9.87 -14.53
CA LEU A 120 10.23 10.46 -14.26
C LEU A 120 10.23 11.98 -14.49
N ALA A 121 11.28 12.66 -14.06
CA ALA A 121 11.42 14.11 -14.21
C ALA A 121 11.44 14.56 -15.67
N LYS A 122 11.99 13.76 -16.59
CA LYS A 122 11.96 14.06 -18.04
C LYS A 122 10.55 14.27 -18.60
N TYR A 123 9.57 13.61 -18.00
CA TYR A 123 8.17 13.68 -18.41
C TYR A 123 7.31 14.53 -17.48
N GLY A 124 7.91 15.18 -16.48
CA GLY A 124 7.17 15.97 -15.50
C GLY A 124 6.26 15.15 -14.59
N ILE A 125 6.61 13.89 -14.34
CA ILE A 125 5.86 12.99 -13.44
C ILE A 125 6.44 13.13 -12.03
N GLU A 126 5.59 13.54 -11.06
CA GLU A 126 5.98 13.63 -9.66
C GLU A 126 6.13 12.24 -9.03
N PRO A 127 7.24 11.92 -8.37
CA PRO A 127 7.34 10.73 -7.58
C PRO A 127 6.53 10.86 -6.28
N LEU A 128 5.81 9.79 -5.93
CA LEU A 128 5.20 9.59 -4.61
C LEU A 128 5.79 8.30 -4.04
N ILE A 129 6.64 8.42 -3.03
CA ILE A 129 7.52 7.34 -2.62
C ILE A 129 7.15 6.81 -1.23
N THR A 130 6.88 5.51 -1.18
CA THR A 130 6.70 4.76 0.06
C THR A 130 8.07 4.29 0.58
N LEU A 131 8.40 4.65 1.80
CA LEU A 131 9.69 4.30 2.41
C LEU A 131 9.80 2.81 2.74
N SER A 132 8.72 2.20 3.22
CA SER A 132 8.66 0.76 3.51
C SER A 132 7.33 0.17 3.03
N HIS A 133 7.41 -0.68 2.01
CA HIS A 133 6.24 -1.36 1.42
C HIS A 133 6.38 -2.87 1.59
N TYR A 134 6.16 -3.36 2.81
CA TYR A 134 6.26 -4.79 3.16
C TYR A 134 7.64 -5.42 2.92
N GLU A 135 8.68 -4.62 2.98
CA GLU A 135 10.04 -5.06 2.66
C GLU A 135 11.03 -4.85 3.79
N THR A 136 10.70 -5.30 4.99
CA THR A 136 11.69 -5.33 6.06
C THR A 136 12.89 -6.18 5.62
N PRO A 137 14.14 -5.68 5.73
CA PRO A 137 15.33 -6.51 5.46
C PRO A 137 15.28 -7.81 6.26
N LEU A 138 15.55 -8.93 5.57
CA LEU A 138 15.43 -10.26 6.18
C LEU A 138 16.33 -10.43 7.40
N HIS A 139 17.53 -9.86 7.36
CA HIS A 139 18.45 -9.84 8.48
C HIS A 139 17.84 -9.21 9.74
N LEU A 140 17.12 -8.08 9.59
CA LEU A 140 16.43 -7.44 10.71
C LEU A 140 15.30 -8.31 11.28
N ALA A 141 14.61 -9.06 10.43
CA ALA A 141 13.62 -10.02 10.89
C ALA A 141 14.27 -11.18 11.66
N ARG A 142 15.36 -11.73 11.13
CA ARG A 142 16.07 -12.87 11.75
C ARG A 142 16.78 -12.52 13.05
N GLN A 143 17.51 -11.40 13.07
CA GLN A 143 18.36 -11.05 14.22
C GLN A 143 17.63 -10.23 15.28
N TYR A 144 16.62 -9.45 14.89
CA TYR A 144 15.95 -8.49 15.77
C TYR A 144 14.46 -8.78 15.95
N ASN A 145 13.90 -9.77 15.28
CA ASN A 145 12.46 -10.03 15.26
C ASN A 145 11.64 -8.85 14.66
N GLY A 146 12.20 -8.19 13.67
CA GLY A 146 11.53 -7.09 13.00
C GLY A 146 11.07 -5.99 13.97
N TRP A 147 9.91 -5.41 13.71
CA TRP A 147 9.38 -4.28 14.48
C TRP A 147 8.97 -4.63 15.92
N ALA A 148 8.99 -5.91 16.31
CA ALA A 148 8.90 -6.30 17.73
C ALA A 148 10.08 -5.76 18.55
N ASN A 149 11.21 -5.48 17.91
CA ASN A 149 12.40 -4.93 18.55
C ASN A 149 12.50 -3.41 18.31
N ARG A 150 12.61 -2.65 19.39
CA ARG A 150 12.73 -1.19 19.32
C ARG A 150 13.96 -0.70 18.54
N ASP A 151 15.02 -1.49 18.46
CA ASP A 151 16.25 -1.12 17.74
C ASP A 151 15.99 -0.80 16.25
N LEU A 152 14.91 -1.33 15.68
CA LEU A 152 14.52 -1.03 14.30
C LEU A 152 14.24 0.46 14.07
N ILE A 153 13.81 1.19 15.10
CA ILE A 153 13.61 2.65 14.99
C ILE A 153 14.91 3.33 14.57
N GLY A 154 16.05 2.96 15.18
CA GLY A 154 17.37 3.50 14.84
C GLY A 154 17.84 3.10 13.43
N PHE A 155 17.59 1.86 13.01
CA PHE A 155 17.93 1.41 11.65
C PHE A 155 17.07 2.11 10.60
N TYR A 156 15.79 2.25 10.86
CA TYR A 156 14.86 2.99 10.00
C TYR A 156 15.23 4.49 9.94
N GLU A 157 15.60 5.10 11.04
CA GLU A 157 16.10 6.48 11.09
C GLU A 157 17.28 6.69 10.12
N ARG A 158 18.27 5.81 10.17
CA ARG A 158 19.43 5.88 9.28
C ARG A 158 19.03 5.75 7.83
N TYR A 159 18.15 4.82 7.53
CA TYR A 159 17.61 4.60 6.19
C TYR A 159 16.86 5.84 5.67
N VAL A 160 15.90 6.36 6.43
CA VAL A 160 15.11 7.51 5.98
C VAL A 160 15.96 8.78 5.85
N ARG A 161 16.90 9.00 6.76
CA ARG A 161 17.83 10.13 6.69
C ARG A 161 18.67 10.06 5.41
N THR A 162 19.14 8.89 5.06
CA THR A 162 19.94 8.65 3.85
C THR A 162 19.14 8.96 2.58
N VAL A 163 17.93 8.39 2.44
CA VAL A 163 17.12 8.59 1.23
C VAL A 163 16.53 9.99 1.13
N PHE A 164 16.11 10.59 2.23
CA PHE A 164 15.63 11.99 2.25
C PHE A 164 16.73 12.96 1.83
N THR A 165 17.94 12.78 2.32
CA THR A 165 19.09 13.60 1.96
C THR A 165 19.45 13.44 0.50
N ARG A 166 19.52 12.19 0.01
CA ARG A 166 19.87 11.88 -1.36
C ARG A 166 18.87 12.45 -2.37
N TYR A 167 17.57 12.33 -2.07
CA TYR A 167 16.51 12.65 -3.03
C TYR A 167 15.74 13.93 -2.69
N LYS A 168 16.27 14.78 -1.82
CA LYS A 168 15.59 16.01 -1.33
C LYS A 168 15.12 16.96 -2.43
N ASP A 169 15.81 16.98 -3.57
CA ASP A 169 15.52 17.85 -4.70
C ASP A 169 14.74 17.12 -5.82
N LYS A 170 14.45 15.82 -5.65
CA LYS A 170 13.81 14.97 -6.66
C LYS A 170 12.43 14.46 -6.24
N VAL A 171 12.20 14.28 -4.96
CA VAL A 171 10.95 13.72 -4.41
C VAL A 171 10.39 14.67 -3.38
N LYS A 172 9.11 15.01 -3.54
CA LYS A 172 8.37 15.88 -2.62
C LYS A 172 7.40 15.10 -1.74
N TYR A 173 6.75 14.08 -2.30
CA TYR A 173 5.69 13.32 -1.64
C TYR A 173 6.20 11.98 -1.12
N TRP A 174 6.01 11.76 0.18
CA TRP A 174 6.51 10.58 0.88
C TRP A 174 5.43 9.92 1.74
N LEU A 175 5.44 8.59 1.77
CA LEU A 175 4.65 7.78 2.69
C LEU A 175 5.61 6.96 3.56
N THR A 176 5.36 6.92 4.86
CA THR A 176 6.30 6.28 5.81
C THR A 176 6.24 4.75 5.75
N PHE A 177 5.03 4.19 5.82
CA PHE A 177 4.78 2.75 5.74
C PHE A 177 3.56 2.50 4.87
N ASN A 178 3.62 1.45 4.05
CA ASN A 178 2.44 0.99 3.32
C ASN A 178 1.48 0.26 4.25
N GLU A 179 0.20 0.62 4.22
CA GLU A 179 -0.85 -0.04 4.99
C GLU A 179 -0.39 -0.42 6.40
N ILE A 180 0.09 0.55 7.17
CA ILE A 180 0.70 0.33 8.48
C ILE A 180 -0.18 -0.50 9.43
N ASN A 181 -1.49 -0.41 9.30
CA ASN A 181 -2.44 -1.18 10.08
C ASN A 181 -2.48 -2.68 9.71
N SER A 182 -1.91 -3.07 8.57
CA SER A 182 -1.84 -4.48 8.16
C SER A 182 -0.93 -5.33 9.04
N VAL A 183 -0.04 -4.74 9.84
CA VAL A 183 0.77 -5.46 10.81
C VAL A 183 -0.07 -6.26 11.81
N LEU A 184 -1.29 -5.80 12.10
CA LEU A 184 -2.22 -6.51 12.96
C LEU A 184 -2.68 -7.86 12.39
N HIS A 185 -2.62 -8.02 11.06
CA HIS A 185 -3.17 -9.17 10.35
C HIS A 185 -2.10 -10.03 9.68
N ALA A 186 -0.98 -9.43 9.31
CA ALA A 186 0.14 -10.07 8.64
C ALA A 186 1.47 -9.59 9.25
N PRO A 187 1.74 -9.91 10.52
CA PRO A 187 2.87 -9.33 11.26
C PRO A 187 4.23 -9.65 10.65
N PHE A 188 4.39 -10.79 9.98
CA PHE A 188 5.62 -11.11 9.27
C PHE A 188 5.78 -10.30 7.97
N MET A 189 4.77 -10.34 7.11
CA MET A 189 4.81 -9.64 5.83
C MET A 189 4.94 -8.12 6.02
N SER A 190 4.17 -7.56 6.93
CA SER A 190 4.09 -6.13 7.17
C SER A 190 5.20 -5.60 8.09
N GLY A 191 5.51 -6.33 9.16
CA GLY A 191 6.42 -5.86 10.22
C GLY A 191 7.71 -6.69 10.38
N GLY A 192 7.95 -7.69 9.54
CA GLY A 192 9.13 -8.55 9.66
C GLY A 192 9.21 -9.32 10.99
N ILE A 193 8.06 -9.52 11.67
CA ILE A 193 8.01 -10.20 12.96
C ILE A 193 8.09 -11.71 12.74
N ALA A 194 9.21 -12.28 13.17
CA ALA A 194 9.53 -13.69 12.96
C ALA A 194 8.77 -14.64 13.91
N THR A 195 8.30 -14.14 15.03
CA THR A 195 7.50 -14.92 15.99
C THR A 195 6.31 -15.55 15.29
N PRO A 196 6.09 -16.88 15.39
CA PRO A 196 4.90 -17.51 14.83
C PRO A 196 3.62 -16.86 15.33
N ALA A 197 2.59 -16.79 14.48
CA ALA A 197 1.36 -16.07 14.82
C ALA A 197 0.67 -16.60 16.10
N GLU A 198 0.74 -17.91 16.34
CA GLU A 198 0.20 -18.56 17.53
C GLU A 198 0.97 -18.26 18.83
N GLU A 199 2.22 -17.84 18.74
CA GLU A 199 3.07 -17.47 19.87
C GLU A 199 3.12 -15.96 20.10
N LEU A 200 2.69 -15.18 19.12
CA LEU A 200 2.73 -13.72 19.18
C LEU A 200 1.60 -13.19 20.05
N SER A 201 1.95 -12.67 21.23
CA SER A 201 0.96 -12.07 22.12
C SER A 201 0.40 -10.75 21.55
N LYS A 202 -0.82 -10.39 21.94
CA LYS A 202 -1.38 -9.06 21.59
C LYS A 202 -0.52 -7.93 22.16
N GLN A 203 0.08 -8.12 23.36
CA GLN A 203 1.01 -7.18 23.95
C GLN A 203 2.19 -6.92 23.03
N ASP A 204 2.84 -7.96 22.49
CA ASP A 204 4.01 -7.82 21.63
C ASP A 204 3.64 -7.23 20.28
N LEU A 205 2.49 -7.62 19.74
CA LEU A 205 1.97 -7.10 18.48
C LEU A 205 1.71 -5.57 18.55
N TYR A 206 0.99 -5.11 19.59
CA TYR A 206 0.71 -3.68 19.75
C TYR A 206 1.93 -2.88 20.19
N GLN A 207 2.90 -3.51 20.86
CA GLN A 207 4.20 -2.88 21.12
C GLN A 207 4.97 -2.67 19.81
N ALA A 208 4.93 -3.63 18.88
CA ALA A 208 5.52 -3.48 17.56
C ALA A 208 4.82 -2.36 16.75
N VAL A 209 3.50 -2.27 16.83
CA VAL A 209 2.72 -1.15 16.27
C VAL A 209 3.25 0.19 16.82
N HIS A 210 3.48 0.26 18.13
CA HIS A 210 4.03 1.47 18.77
C HIS A 210 5.40 1.85 18.19
N HIS A 211 6.29 0.88 17.99
CA HIS A 211 7.61 1.12 17.38
C HIS A 211 7.48 1.68 15.96
N GLU A 212 6.59 1.14 15.14
CA GLU A 212 6.35 1.66 13.78
C GLU A 212 5.77 3.08 13.81
N LEU A 213 4.83 3.36 14.71
CA LEU A 213 4.24 4.70 14.87
C LEU A 213 5.28 5.74 15.29
N VAL A 214 6.15 5.39 16.22
CA VAL A 214 7.27 6.24 16.65
C VAL A 214 8.25 6.46 15.50
N ALA A 215 8.59 5.40 14.76
CA ALA A 215 9.45 5.50 13.58
C ALA A 215 8.84 6.37 12.48
N SER A 216 7.54 6.29 12.27
CA SER A 216 6.81 7.13 11.31
C SER A 216 6.85 8.62 11.70
N ALA A 217 6.65 8.93 12.97
CA ALA A 217 6.76 10.31 13.49
C ALA A 217 8.21 10.83 13.39
N LEU A 218 9.19 9.99 13.67
CA LEU A 218 10.61 10.34 13.54
C LEU A 218 10.97 10.61 12.07
N ALA A 219 10.50 9.79 11.13
CA ALA A 219 10.68 10.02 9.71
C ALA A 219 10.06 11.36 9.27
N THR A 220 8.87 11.68 9.75
CA THR A 220 8.19 12.96 9.47
C THR A 220 9.03 14.15 9.97
N LYS A 221 9.56 14.06 11.19
CA LYS A 221 10.47 15.06 11.75
C LYS A 221 11.71 15.24 10.88
N ILE A 222 12.42 14.17 10.61
CA ILE A 222 13.67 14.19 9.83
C ILE A 222 13.42 14.75 8.43
N GLY A 223 12.34 14.32 7.79
CA GLY A 223 11.99 14.79 6.44
C GLY A 223 11.77 16.31 6.41
N HIS A 224 11.01 16.86 7.35
CA HIS A 224 10.78 18.30 7.44
C HIS A 224 12.03 19.10 7.83
N GLU A 225 12.94 18.52 8.61
CA GLU A 225 14.25 19.15 8.93
C GLU A 225 15.15 19.19 7.68
N ILE A 226 15.16 18.15 6.85
CA ILE A 226 15.97 18.08 5.64
C ILE A 226 15.40 18.97 4.53
N ASN A 227 14.09 18.93 4.34
CA ASN A 227 13.38 19.77 3.39
C ASN A 227 11.98 20.14 3.92
N PRO A 228 11.76 21.41 4.33
CA PRO A 228 10.46 21.87 4.83
C PRO A 228 9.32 21.77 3.83
N ASP A 229 9.62 21.65 2.53
CA ASP A 229 8.64 21.53 1.45
C ASP A 229 8.17 20.09 1.23
N PHE A 230 8.77 19.11 1.89
CA PHE A 230 8.29 17.73 1.85
C PHE A 230 6.85 17.63 2.35
N LYS A 231 6.07 16.82 1.65
CA LYS A 231 4.74 16.39 2.05
C LYS A 231 4.81 14.92 2.46
N ILE A 232 4.63 14.68 3.74
CA ILE A 232 4.79 13.35 4.34
C ILE A 232 3.45 12.90 4.89
N GLY A 233 2.95 11.79 4.37
CA GLY A 233 1.68 11.19 4.76
C GLY A 233 1.84 9.84 5.45
N CYS A 234 0.83 9.46 6.21
CA CYS A 234 0.62 8.07 6.59
C CYS A 234 -0.17 7.34 5.50
N MET A 235 -0.08 6.02 5.48
CA MET A 235 -0.85 5.20 4.55
C MET A 235 -1.49 4.03 5.30
N VAL A 236 -2.82 3.96 5.23
CA VAL A 236 -3.62 2.95 5.90
C VAL A 236 -4.47 2.17 4.89
N LEU A 237 -4.72 0.89 5.18
CA LEU A 237 -5.73 0.10 4.50
C LEU A 237 -7.10 0.55 5.00
N ALA A 238 -7.91 1.15 4.12
CA ALA A 238 -9.25 1.58 4.46
C ALA A 238 -10.27 0.49 4.12
N MET A 239 -10.97 0.02 5.15
CA MET A 239 -12.09 -0.91 5.02
C MET A 239 -13.27 -0.39 5.84
N PRO A 240 -14.19 0.34 5.21
CA PRO A 240 -15.40 0.80 5.92
C PRO A 240 -16.25 -0.41 6.29
N ALA A 241 -16.80 -0.39 7.50
CA ALA A 241 -17.62 -1.47 8.02
C ALA A 241 -19.08 -1.05 8.11
N TYR A 242 -19.96 -1.80 7.44
CA TYR A 242 -21.40 -1.64 7.59
C TYR A 242 -21.92 -2.54 8.70
N PRO A 243 -22.91 -2.09 9.50
CA PRO A 243 -23.63 -3.00 10.36
C PRO A 243 -24.46 -3.97 9.51
N MET A 244 -24.51 -5.24 9.90
CA MET A 244 -25.34 -6.24 9.19
C MET A 244 -26.81 -5.88 9.22
N THR A 245 -27.27 -5.31 10.33
CA THR A 245 -28.64 -4.82 10.51
C THR A 245 -28.64 -3.48 11.25
N PRO A 246 -29.77 -2.75 11.31
CA PRO A 246 -29.89 -1.56 12.14
C PRO A 246 -29.96 -1.86 13.65
N LYS A 247 -29.80 -3.11 14.10
CA LYS A 247 -29.69 -3.48 15.50
C LYS A 247 -28.54 -2.70 16.15
N PRO A 248 -28.78 -2.01 17.30
CA PRO A 248 -27.74 -1.17 17.92
C PRO A 248 -26.41 -1.90 18.19
N GLU A 249 -26.49 -3.18 18.55
CA GLU A 249 -25.28 -3.99 18.80
C GLU A 249 -24.48 -4.27 17.51
N ASP A 250 -25.13 -4.42 16.36
CA ASP A 250 -24.46 -4.55 15.05
C ASP A 250 -23.80 -3.23 14.66
N VAL A 251 -24.46 -2.10 14.92
CA VAL A 251 -23.89 -0.76 14.67
C VAL A 251 -22.66 -0.54 15.54
N LEU A 252 -22.71 -0.97 16.81
CA LEU A 252 -21.55 -0.90 17.70
C LEU A 252 -20.42 -1.79 17.23
N ALA A 253 -20.70 -3.02 16.78
CA ALA A 253 -19.70 -3.94 16.24
C ALA A 253 -18.98 -3.34 15.01
N ALA A 254 -19.72 -2.69 14.10
CA ALA A 254 -19.13 -1.99 12.95
C ALA A 254 -18.21 -0.85 13.41
N ARG A 255 -18.63 -0.08 14.40
CA ARG A 255 -17.84 1.01 14.97
C ARG A 255 -16.54 0.52 15.62
N GLU A 256 -16.62 -0.57 16.36
CA GLU A 256 -15.44 -1.19 17.02
C GLU A 256 -14.45 -1.73 15.99
N PHE A 257 -14.94 -2.32 14.90
CA PHE A 257 -14.09 -2.75 13.79
C PHE A 257 -13.34 -1.56 13.16
N GLU A 258 -14.03 -0.47 12.87
CA GLU A 258 -13.40 0.72 12.28
C GLU A 258 -12.40 1.38 13.22
N ASN A 259 -12.64 1.40 14.52
CA ASN A 259 -11.76 1.99 15.51
C ASN A 259 -10.37 1.33 15.54
N GLN A 260 -10.26 0.04 15.23
CA GLN A 260 -8.96 -0.63 15.14
C GLN A 260 -8.11 -0.07 13.99
N ASN A 261 -8.74 0.36 12.92
CA ASN A 261 -8.06 0.99 11.78
C ASN A 261 -7.83 2.49 12.04
N TYR A 262 -8.80 3.20 12.60
CA TYR A 262 -8.65 4.61 12.96
C TYR A 262 -7.57 4.86 14.01
N LEU A 263 -7.21 3.88 14.82
CA LEU A 263 -6.09 3.98 15.76
C LEU A 263 -4.84 4.56 15.08
N PHE A 264 -4.48 4.00 13.92
CA PHE A 264 -3.27 4.39 13.18
C PHE A 264 -3.36 5.80 12.60
N SER A 265 -4.43 6.11 11.90
CA SER A 265 -4.62 7.45 11.33
C SER A 265 -4.83 8.52 12.41
N ASP A 266 -5.52 8.20 13.52
CA ASP A 266 -5.67 9.12 14.65
C ASP A 266 -4.32 9.52 15.26
N ILE A 267 -3.43 8.54 15.48
CA ILE A 267 -2.10 8.82 16.05
C ILE A 267 -1.25 9.64 15.08
N HIS A 268 -1.28 9.33 13.78
CA HIS A 268 -0.56 10.09 12.78
C HIS A 268 -1.05 11.55 12.64
N ALA A 269 -2.38 11.74 12.69
CA ALA A 269 -2.99 13.05 12.48
C ALA A 269 -3.08 13.91 13.75
N ARG A 270 -3.25 13.28 14.92
CA ARG A 270 -3.49 13.96 16.20
C ARG A 270 -2.34 13.83 17.19
N GLY A 271 -1.35 12.98 16.92
CA GLY A 271 -0.14 12.84 17.71
C GLY A 271 -0.32 12.19 19.09
N LYS A 272 -1.41 11.47 19.31
CA LYS A 272 -1.68 10.79 20.58
C LYS A 272 -2.59 9.57 20.40
N TYR A 273 -2.47 8.63 21.31
CA TYR A 273 -3.38 7.49 21.38
C TYR A 273 -4.81 7.96 21.68
N PRO A 274 -5.82 7.53 20.94
CA PRO A 274 -7.22 7.90 21.17
C PRO A 274 -7.78 7.20 22.41
N ALA A 275 -8.70 7.87 23.11
CA ALA A 275 -9.28 7.36 24.35
C ALA A 275 -10.02 6.02 24.18
N TYR A 276 -10.64 5.76 23.02
CA TYR A 276 -11.38 4.52 22.78
C TYR A 276 -10.52 3.26 22.83
N ILE A 277 -9.19 3.37 22.58
CA ILE A 277 -8.32 2.19 22.62
C ILE A 277 -8.02 1.71 24.05
N ASN A 278 -8.20 2.56 25.06
CA ASN A 278 -7.87 2.23 26.44
C ASN A 278 -8.69 1.03 26.95
N ARG A 279 -9.96 0.95 26.59
CA ARG A 279 -10.82 -0.18 26.97
C ARG A 279 -10.31 -1.48 26.34
N PHE A 280 -10.04 -1.45 25.04
CA PHE A 280 -9.49 -2.61 24.31
C PHE A 280 -8.16 -3.07 24.92
N PHE A 281 -7.25 -2.15 25.22
CA PHE A 281 -5.97 -2.48 25.86
C PHE A 281 -6.17 -3.12 27.22
N LYS A 282 -7.03 -2.54 28.06
CA LYS A 282 -7.33 -3.09 29.38
C LYS A 282 -7.92 -4.51 29.32
N GLU A 283 -8.89 -4.72 28.44
CA GLU A 283 -9.57 -6.00 28.28
C GLU A 283 -8.63 -7.11 27.71
N ASN A 284 -7.59 -6.72 26.97
CA ASN A 284 -6.61 -7.63 26.37
C ASN A 284 -5.27 -7.67 27.09
N GLY A 285 -5.12 -7.00 28.22
CA GLY A 285 -3.88 -7.00 29.00
C GLY A 285 -2.71 -6.32 28.28
N ILE A 286 -2.99 -5.31 27.46
CA ILE A 286 -1.99 -4.58 26.68
C ILE A 286 -1.57 -3.33 27.45
N GLU A 287 -0.26 -3.16 27.66
CA GLU A 287 0.36 -2.00 28.26
C GLU A 287 1.53 -1.53 27.39
N ILE A 288 1.31 -0.48 26.61
CA ILE A 288 2.35 0.05 25.73
C ILE A 288 3.48 0.66 26.54
N GLN A 289 4.69 0.22 26.29
CA GLN A 289 5.91 0.73 26.88
C GLN A 289 6.39 1.94 26.05
N PHE A 290 6.21 3.13 26.61
CA PHE A 290 6.73 4.38 26.05
C PHE A 290 8.16 4.60 26.53
N ALA A 291 9.10 4.81 25.62
CA ALA A 291 10.40 5.33 25.96
C ALA A 291 10.34 6.85 26.19
N PRO A 292 11.31 7.42 26.92
CA PRO A 292 11.40 8.88 27.04
C PRO A 292 11.45 9.57 25.67
N GLY A 293 10.58 10.56 25.48
CA GLY A 293 10.48 11.31 24.22
C GLY A 293 9.47 10.78 23.21
N ASP A 294 8.93 9.56 23.37
CA ASP A 294 7.97 8.99 22.42
C ASP A 294 6.70 9.85 22.27
N LYS A 295 6.14 10.29 23.40
CA LYS A 295 4.90 11.10 23.39
C LYS A 295 5.09 12.43 22.71
N GLU A 296 6.19 13.10 22.99
CA GLU A 296 6.56 14.39 22.40
C GLU A 296 6.80 14.22 20.90
N LEU A 297 7.52 13.17 20.50
CA LEU A 297 7.79 12.89 19.09
C LEU A 297 6.50 12.67 18.28
N LEU A 298 5.57 11.88 18.82
CA LEU A 298 4.25 11.67 18.20
C LEU A 298 3.45 12.98 18.11
N ALA A 299 3.42 13.77 19.19
CA ALA A 299 2.60 14.98 19.27
C ALA A 299 3.12 16.12 18.37
N GLU A 300 4.43 16.24 18.23
CA GLU A 300 5.06 17.34 17.49
C GLU A 300 5.28 17.07 16.01
N ASN A 301 5.13 15.81 15.55
CA ASN A 301 5.44 15.40 14.19
C ASN A 301 4.27 14.64 13.53
N THR A 302 3.13 15.31 13.46
CA THR A 302 1.95 14.81 12.75
C THR A 302 2.12 14.93 11.24
N VAL A 303 1.33 14.15 10.49
CA VAL A 303 1.44 14.06 9.03
C VAL A 303 0.84 15.27 8.31
N ASP A 304 1.32 15.51 7.09
CA ASP A 304 0.81 16.59 6.23
C ASP A 304 -0.49 16.22 5.52
N PHE A 305 -0.71 14.93 5.27
CA PHE A 305 -1.91 14.39 4.63
C PHE A 305 -2.16 12.96 5.06
N ILE A 306 -3.39 12.49 4.85
CA ILE A 306 -3.79 11.09 5.06
C ILE A 306 -3.89 10.42 3.69
N SER A 307 -3.23 9.29 3.52
CA SER A 307 -3.36 8.44 2.34
C SER A 307 -3.86 7.06 2.70
N PHE A 308 -4.48 6.41 1.74
CA PHE A 308 -5.06 5.10 1.97
C PHE A 308 -5.18 4.27 0.69
N SER A 309 -5.27 2.96 0.89
CA SER A 309 -5.75 1.99 -0.09
C SER A 309 -7.23 1.71 0.13
N TYR A 310 -7.97 1.54 -0.95
CA TYR A 310 -9.37 1.13 -0.92
C TYR A 310 -9.66 0.09 -1.99
N TYR A 311 -10.13 -1.07 -1.58
CA TYR A 311 -10.51 -2.14 -2.50
C TYR A 311 -11.94 -2.63 -2.27
N MET A 312 -12.39 -2.63 -1.02
CA MET A 312 -13.66 -3.20 -0.61
C MET A 312 -14.14 -2.65 0.72
N SER A 313 -15.42 -2.83 1.00
CA SER A 313 -16.02 -2.67 2.31
C SER A 313 -16.23 -4.04 2.97
N VAL A 314 -16.52 -4.02 4.27
CA VAL A 314 -16.87 -5.21 5.04
C VAL A 314 -18.18 -5.01 5.77
N VAL A 315 -18.76 -6.10 6.26
CA VAL A 315 -19.93 -6.08 7.14
C VAL A 315 -19.55 -6.66 8.49
N ALA A 316 -19.97 -6.00 9.56
CA ALA A 316 -19.79 -6.45 10.93
C ALA A 316 -21.14 -6.71 11.62
N ALA A 317 -21.17 -7.69 12.50
CA ALA A 317 -22.33 -8.03 13.31
C ALA A 317 -21.89 -8.37 14.74
N HIS A 318 -22.81 -8.24 15.68
CA HIS A 318 -22.60 -8.64 17.08
C HIS A 318 -22.38 -10.15 17.20
N ASP A 319 -23.14 -10.92 16.43
CA ASP A 319 -23.08 -12.38 16.38
C ASP A 319 -22.60 -12.84 14.98
N PRO A 320 -21.32 -12.66 14.64
CA PRO A 320 -20.82 -12.88 13.28
C PRO A 320 -20.91 -14.34 12.82
N GLU A 321 -20.92 -15.29 13.74
CA GLU A 321 -21.04 -16.73 13.48
C GLU A 321 -22.36 -17.14 12.83
N ASN A 322 -23.38 -16.28 12.92
CA ASN A 322 -24.68 -16.52 12.31
C ASN A 322 -24.75 -16.20 10.81
N TYR A 323 -23.65 -15.70 10.24
CA TYR A 323 -23.62 -15.22 8.86
C TYR A 323 -22.50 -15.83 8.06
N SER A 324 -22.69 -15.93 6.74
CA SER A 324 -21.65 -16.38 5.82
C SER A 324 -20.53 -15.37 5.70
N SER A 325 -19.29 -15.84 5.82
CA SER A 325 -18.11 -15.01 5.62
C SER A 325 -17.65 -14.99 4.15
N GLY A 326 -17.14 -13.86 3.72
CA GLY A 326 -16.51 -13.65 2.42
C GLY A 326 -15.00 -13.54 2.52
N ARG A 327 -14.35 -13.60 1.37
CA ARG A 327 -12.91 -13.38 1.26
C ARG A 327 -12.60 -11.89 1.15
N GLY A 328 -11.48 -11.48 1.72
CA GLY A 328 -10.91 -10.16 1.56
C GLY A 328 -9.42 -10.23 1.24
N ASN A 329 -8.76 -9.08 1.19
CA ASN A 329 -7.32 -9.01 0.92
C ASN A 329 -6.51 -9.63 2.08
N LEU A 330 -6.54 -8.98 3.23
CA LEU A 330 -5.92 -9.44 4.47
C LEU A 330 -6.96 -9.88 5.51
N LEU A 331 -8.17 -9.38 5.37
CA LEU A 331 -9.29 -9.66 6.25
C LEU A 331 -10.50 -10.09 5.42
N GLY A 332 -11.16 -11.14 5.87
CA GLY A 332 -12.52 -11.46 5.47
C GLY A 332 -13.54 -10.78 6.38
N GLY A 333 -14.79 -10.76 5.97
CA GLY A 333 -15.92 -10.26 6.76
C GLY A 333 -17.21 -10.95 6.33
N ILE A 334 -18.29 -10.58 6.96
CA ILE A 334 -19.63 -11.05 6.56
C ILE A 334 -19.92 -10.52 5.14
N LEU A 335 -20.51 -11.37 4.29
CA LEU A 335 -20.93 -10.97 2.96
C LEU A 335 -22.07 -9.94 3.04
N ASN A 336 -21.90 -8.84 2.32
CA ASN A 336 -22.95 -7.86 2.12
C ASN A 336 -23.89 -8.37 1.02
N PRO A 337 -25.19 -8.61 1.33
CA PRO A 337 -26.12 -9.16 0.35
C PRO A 337 -26.47 -8.22 -0.80
N HIS A 338 -26.05 -6.97 -0.72
CA HIS A 338 -26.33 -5.93 -1.71
C HIS A 338 -25.17 -5.67 -2.69
N LEU A 339 -24.03 -6.36 -2.53
CA LEU A 339 -22.85 -6.13 -3.33
C LEU A 339 -22.46 -7.36 -4.14
N ALA A 340 -22.00 -7.13 -5.37
CA ALA A 340 -21.36 -8.16 -6.19
C ALA A 340 -19.89 -8.35 -5.74
N SER A 341 -19.31 -9.49 -6.11
CA SER A 341 -17.91 -9.82 -5.82
C SER A 341 -17.10 -9.97 -7.11
N SER A 342 -15.82 -9.63 -7.04
CA SER A 342 -14.84 -9.95 -8.09
C SER A 342 -14.54 -11.44 -8.16
N GLU A 343 -13.75 -11.87 -9.16
CA GLU A 343 -13.29 -13.26 -9.30
C GLU A 343 -12.49 -13.78 -8.09
N TRP A 344 -11.86 -12.87 -7.32
CA TRP A 344 -11.18 -13.19 -6.06
C TRP A 344 -12.07 -13.11 -4.81
N GLY A 345 -13.37 -12.88 -5.00
CA GLY A 345 -14.35 -12.82 -3.92
C GLY A 345 -14.35 -11.50 -3.16
N TRP A 346 -13.69 -10.47 -3.67
CA TRP A 346 -13.73 -9.14 -3.07
C TRP A 346 -14.98 -8.39 -3.51
N GLN A 347 -15.73 -7.88 -2.54
CA GLN A 347 -16.97 -7.18 -2.85
C GLN A 347 -16.70 -5.81 -3.44
N ILE A 348 -17.44 -5.47 -4.50
CA ILE A 348 -17.28 -4.23 -5.27
C ILE A 348 -18.23 -3.18 -4.68
N ASP A 349 -17.64 -2.13 -4.12
CA ASP A 349 -18.40 -1.07 -3.45
C ASP A 349 -17.86 0.34 -3.77
N PRO A 350 -18.27 0.94 -4.87
CA PRO A 350 -17.86 2.32 -5.20
C PRO A 350 -18.33 3.36 -4.17
N VAL A 351 -19.52 3.21 -3.63
CA VAL A 351 -20.08 4.14 -2.62
C VAL A 351 -19.27 4.10 -1.32
N GLY A 352 -18.72 2.94 -0.98
CA GLY A 352 -17.83 2.79 0.18
C GLY A 352 -16.59 3.69 0.09
N LEU A 353 -16.08 3.94 -1.11
CA LEU A 353 -14.96 4.87 -1.32
C LEU A 353 -15.35 6.30 -0.96
N ARG A 354 -16.54 6.76 -1.37
CA ARG A 354 -17.05 8.09 -0.98
C ARG A 354 -17.24 8.19 0.53
N LEU A 355 -17.75 7.15 1.18
CA LEU A 355 -17.88 7.10 2.63
C LEU A 355 -16.54 7.21 3.34
N VAL A 356 -15.52 6.51 2.87
CA VAL A 356 -14.14 6.60 3.40
C VAL A 356 -13.59 8.01 3.27
N LEU A 357 -13.72 8.62 2.09
CA LEU A 357 -13.26 9.99 1.84
C LEU A 357 -13.93 10.99 2.79
N ASN A 358 -15.25 10.94 2.91
CA ASN A 358 -15.98 11.80 3.82
C ASN A 358 -15.58 11.56 5.27
N SER A 359 -15.45 10.31 5.68
CA SER A 359 -15.11 9.95 7.07
C SER A 359 -13.71 10.44 7.46
N PHE A 360 -12.71 10.25 6.62
CA PHE A 360 -11.36 10.74 6.89
C PHE A 360 -11.28 12.26 6.89
N TYR A 361 -11.93 12.91 5.92
CA TYR A 361 -11.90 14.37 5.85
C TYR A 361 -12.64 15.02 7.04
N ASP A 362 -13.82 14.53 7.37
CA ASP A 362 -14.58 15.02 8.54
C ASP A 362 -13.77 14.84 9.84
N ARG A 363 -13.06 13.72 9.95
CA ARG A 363 -12.30 13.37 11.15
C ARG A 363 -11.04 14.20 11.34
N TYR A 364 -10.32 14.52 10.28
CA TYR A 364 -8.98 15.12 10.35
C TYR A 364 -8.85 16.51 9.77
N GLN A 365 -9.71 16.90 8.83
CA GLN A 365 -9.63 18.16 8.09
C GLN A 365 -8.23 18.38 7.47
N LEU A 366 -7.61 17.30 7.02
CA LEU A 366 -6.35 17.28 6.30
C LEU A 366 -6.58 16.87 4.85
N PRO A 367 -5.74 17.28 3.90
CA PRO A 367 -5.78 16.75 2.55
C PRO A 367 -5.68 15.23 2.56
N LEU A 368 -6.40 14.57 1.65
CA LEU A 368 -6.40 13.13 1.44
C LEU A 368 -5.69 12.77 0.14
N PHE A 369 -5.24 11.53 0.03
CA PHE A 369 -4.69 10.97 -1.20
C PHE A 369 -5.13 9.49 -1.32
N ILE A 370 -5.82 9.15 -2.40
CA ILE A 370 -6.11 7.75 -2.72
C ILE A 370 -4.88 7.20 -3.45
N VAL A 371 -4.09 6.37 -2.76
CA VAL A 371 -2.83 5.88 -3.32
C VAL A 371 -2.90 4.46 -3.83
N GLU A 372 -4.00 3.75 -3.56
CA GLU A 372 -4.32 2.45 -4.15
C GLU A 372 -5.83 2.26 -4.29
N ASN A 373 -6.24 1.87 -5.48
CA ASN A 373 -7.56 1.35 -5.80
C ASN A 373 -7.47 0.59 -7.13
N GLY A 374 -8.14 -0.53 -7.27
CA GLY A 374 -8.10 -1.29 -8.51
C GLY A 374 -8.81 -2.64 -8.41
N LEU A 375 -8.96 -3.27 -9.56
CA LEU A 375 -9.60 -4.57 -9.72
C LEU A 375 -8.58 -5.61 -10.19
N GLY A 376 -8.33 -6.64 -9.38
CA GLY A 376 -7.61 -7.83 -9.80
C GLY A 376 -8.51 -8.74 -10.63
N ALA A 377 -8.09 -9.09 -11.84
CA ALA A 377 -8.85 -9.92 -12.76
C ALA A 377 -7.94 -10.85 -13.57
N LYS A 378 -8.50 -11.94 -14.07
CA LYS A 378 -7.84 -12.84 -15.01
C LYS A 378 -8.01 -12.28 -16.43
N ASP A 379 -6.99 -11.55 -16.85
CA ASP A 379 -6.98 -10.97 -18.19
C ASP A 379 -6.58 -12.00 -19.24
N VAL A 380 -7.24 -11.95 -20.38
CA VAL A 380 -6.94 -12.81 -21.54
C VAL A 380 -6.39 -11.95 -22.66
N LEU A 381 -5.15 -12.26 -23.08
CA LEU A 381 -4.53 -11.59 -24.22
C LEU A 381 -5.20 -12.07 -25.51
N VAL A 382 -5.59 -11.13 -26.36
CA VAL A 382 -6.23 -11.38 -27.65
C VAL A 382 -5.56 -10.57 -28.75
N ASP A 383 -5.73 -10.99 -30.00
CA ASP A 383 -5.26 -10.21 -31.15
C ASP A 383 -6.21 -9.03 -31.39
N GLY A 384 -5.69 -7.83 -31.27
CA GLY A 384 -6.38 -6.59 -31.55
C GLY A 384 -5.92 -5.95 -32.86
N PRO A 385 -6.57 -4.88 -33.31
CA PRO A 385 -6.25 -4.21 -34.59
C PRO A 385 -4.83 -3.60 -34.62
N ASN A 386 -4.27 -3.30 -33.44
CA ASN A 386 -2.94 -2.69 -33.28
C ASN A 386 -1.93 -3.65 -32.61
N GLY A 387 -2.20 -4.95 -32.62
CA GLY A 387 -1.40 -5.99 -31.95
C GLY A 387 -2.10 -6.56 -30.72
N PRO A 388 -1.40 -7.40 -29.94
CA PRO A 388 -1.98 -8.05 -28.77
C PRO A 388 -2.51 -7.04 -27.76
N THR A 389 -3.68 -7.30 -27.20
CA THR A 389 -4.36 -6.46 -26.21
C THR A 389 -5.24 -7.29 -25.27
N VAL A 390 -5.86 -6.63 -24.30
CA VAL A 390 -6.89 -7.21 -23.42
C VAL A 390 -8.14 -6.33 -23.50
N GLU A 391 -9.28 -6.94 -23.77
CA GLU A 391 -10.59 -6.28 -23.76
C GLU A 391 -11.15 -6.25 -22.33
N ASP A 392 -10.64 -5.31 -21.50
CA ASP A 392 -10.89 -5.25 -20.07
C ASP A 392 -11.97 -4.24 -19.67
N ASP A 393 -13.13 -4.28 -20.33
CA ASP A 393 -14.30 -3.44 -20.00
C ASP A 393 -14.71 -3.54 -18.52
N TYR A 394 -14.58 -4.72 -17.93
CA TYR A 394 -14.85 -4.95 -16.51
C TYR A 394 -13.96 -4.09 -15.59
N ARG A 395 -12.71 -3.83 -15.98
CA ARG A 395 -11.81 -2.93 -15.25
C ARG A 395 -12.20 -1.48 -15.44
N ILE A 396 -12.55 -1.12 -16.67
CA ILE A 396 -13.06 0.23 -17.00
C ILE A 396 -14.31 0.52 -16.17
N ASP A 397 -15.27 -0.39 -16.14
CA ASP A 397 -16.51 -0.25 -15.35
C ASP A 397 -16.23 -0.07 -13.85
N TYR A 398 -15.34 -0.90 -13.29
CA TYR A 398 -14.95 -0.80 -11.90
C TYR A 398 -14.34 0.56 -11.58
N LEU A 399 -13.38 1.00 -12.35
CA LEU A 399 -12.68 2.27 -12.13
C LEU A 399 -13.59 3.47 -12.40
N LYS A 400 -14.42 3.42 -13.45
CA LYS A 400 -15.39 4.49 -13.76
C LYS A 400 -16.33 4.73 -12.58
N GLN A 401 -16.93 3.67 -12.04
CA GLN A 401 -17.86 3.77 -10.92
C GLN A 401 -17.16 4.33 -9.66
N HIS A 402 -15.96 3.88 -9.34
CA HIS A 402 -15.21 4.38 -8.19
C HIS A 402 -14.81 5.86 -8.38
N LEU A 403 -14.30 6.23 -9.54
CA LEU A 403 -13.90 7.60 -9.83
C LEU A 403 -15.08 8.58 -9.87
N GLN A 404 -16.26 8.13 -10.31
CA GLN A 404 -17.50 8.92 -10.18
C GLN A 404 -17.82 9.22 -8.71
N GLN A 405 -17.65 8.25 -7.81
CA GLN A 405 -17.84 8.47 -6.37
C GLN A 405 -16.76 9.37 -5.76
N VAL A 406 -15.54 9.35 -6.29
CA VAL A 406 -14.52 10.34 -5.94
C VAL A 406 -14.97 11.75 -6.31
N GLY A 407 -15.54 11.92 -7.51
CA GLY A 407 -16.12 13.20 -7.95
C GLY A 407 -17.23 13.68 -7.02
N GLU A 408 -18.10 12.78 -6.56
CA GLU A 408 -19.16 13.11 -5.59
C GLU A 408 -18.56 13.53 -4.22
N ALA A 409 -17.51 12.86 -3.76
CA ALA A 409 -16.82 13.23 -2.51
C ALA A 409 -16.18 14.62 -2.60
N LEU A 410 -15.64 15.00 -3.75
CA LEU A 410 -15.13 16.35 -3.99
C LEU A 410 -16.25 17.40 -3.90
N GLU A 411 -17.44 17.09 -4.41
CA GLU A 411 -18.63 17.95 -4.26
C GLU A 411 -19.14 17.98 -2.81
N ASP A 412 -18.93 16.93 -2.03
CA ASP A 412 -19.21 16.89 -0.58
C ASP A 412 -18.24 17.80 0.21
N GLY A 413 -17.18 18.32 -0.41
CA GLY A 413 -16.22 19.25 0.20
C GLY A 413 -14.89 18.60 0.63
N VAL A 414 -14.64 17.36 0.26
CA VAL A 414 -13.37 16.67 0.55
C VAL A 414 -12.22 17.33 -0.22
N GLU A 415 -11.12 17.60 0.47
CA GLU A 415 -9.87 18.02 -0.15
C GLU A 415 -9.04 16.80 -0.52
N LEU A 416 -8.89 16.54 -1.81
CA LEU A 416 -8.19 15.37 -2.33
C LEU A 416 -7.06 15.81 -3.27
N LEU A 417 -5.84 15.35 -2.97
CA LEU A 417 -4.63 15.69 -3.74
C LEU A 417 -4.54 14.92 -5.06
N GLY A 418 -4.93 13.66 -5.05
CA GLY A 418 -4.79 12.83 -6.23
C GLY A 418 -5.34 11.41 -6.06
N TYR A 419 -5.15 10.64 -7.13
CA TYR A 419 -5.58 9.25 -7.24
C TYR A 419 -4.55 8.45 -8.03
N THR A 420 -4.08 7.36 -7.44
CA THR A 420 -3.22 6.38 -8.12
C THR A 420 -3.88 5.01 -8.12
N THR A 421 -4.02 4.41 -9.30
CA THR A 421 -4.54 3.05 -9.44
C THR A 421 -3.51 2.05 -8.95
N TRP A 422 -3.96 1.02 -8.24
CA TRP A 422 -3.05 -0.04 -7.85
C TRP A 422 -2.65 -0.90 -9.05
N GLY A 423 -1.33 -1.14 -9.16
CA GLY A 423 -0.78 -2.02 -10.18
C GLY A 423 -1.04 -1.50 -11.59
N CYS A 424 -0.73 -0.23 -11.87
CA CYS A 424 -0.96 0.41 -13.18
C CYS A 424 -0.31 -0.33 -14.36
N ILE A 425 0.69 -1.14 -14.10
CA ILE A 425 1.27 -2.17 -14.95
C ILE A 425 1.13 -3.51 -14.22
N ASP A 426 0.88 -4.60 -14.93
CA ASP A 426 0.77 -5.92 -14.32
C ASP A 426 2.01 -6.23 -13.48
N LEU A 427 1.80 -6.68 -12.28
CA LEU A 427 2.84 -6.98 -11.29
C LEU A 427 2.47 -8.23 -10.49
N VAL A 428 3.43 -8.74 -9.73
CA VAL A 428 3.21 -9.93 -8.91
C VAL A 428 2.33 -9.57 -7.71
N SER A 429 1.28 -10.35 -7.47
CA SER A 429 0.37 -10.13 -6.33
C SER A 429 1.11 -10.21 -4.99
N ALA A 430 0.84 -9.26 -4.09
CA ALA A 430 1.47 -9.23 -2.78
C ALA A 430 1.13 -10.44 -1.92
N SER A 431 -0.15 -10.82 -1.90
CA SER A 431 -0.67 -11.85 -1.00
C SER A 431 -0.48 -13.28 -1.51
N THR A 432 -0.48 -13.50 -2.84
CA THR A 432 -0.46 -14.84 -3.44
C THR A 432 0.79 -15.15 -4.25
N ALA A 433 1.62 -14.13 -4.53
CA ALA A 433 2.78 -14.21 -5.42
C ALA A 433 2.44 -14.73 -6.83
N GLU A 434 1.22 -14.48 -7.28
CA GLU A 434 0.71 -14.81 -8.62
C GLU A 434 0.75 -13.58 -9.53
N LEU A 435 0.96 -13.80 -10.82
CA LEU A 435 0.83 -12.76 -11.84
C LEU A 435 -0.54 -12.79 -12.54
N SER A 436 -1.25 -13.91 -12.49
CA SER A 436 -2.59 -14.05 -13.06
C SER A 436 -3.65 -13.13 -12.45
N LYS A 437 -3.41 -12.62 -11.24
CA LYS A 437 -4.23 -11.58 -10.62
C LYS A 437 -3.77 -10.21 -11.10
N ARG A 438 -4.28 -9.78 -12.24
CA ARG A 438 -3.82 -8.62 -12.99
C ARG A 438 -4.65 -7.38 -12.66
N TYR A 439 -3.96 -6.26 -12.45
CA TYR A 439 -4.56 -4.96 -12.13
C TYR A 439 -4.31 -3.89 -13.19
N GLY A 440 -3.30 -4.11 -14.05
CA GLY A 440 -2.70 -3.07 -14.86
C GLY A 440 -3.53 -2.59 -16.05
N PHE A 441 -3.17 -1.42 -16.54
CA PHE A 441 -3.51 -0.92 -17.87
C PHE A 441 -2.58 -1.47 -18.95
N ILE A 442 -1.47 -2.04 -18.50
CA ILE A 442 -0.40 -2.61 -19.32
C ILE A 442 -0.27 -4.08 -18.95
N TYR A 443 -0.53 -4.95 -19.90
CA TYR A 443 -0.32 -6.39 -19.78
C TYR A 443 1.18 -6.69 -19.86
N VAL A 444 1.68 -7.50 -18.94
CA VAL A 444 3.03 -8.06 -18.99
C VAL A 444 2.95 -9.53 -19.30
N ASP A 445 3.62 -9.95 -20.38
CA ASP A 445 3.65 -11.35 -20.83
C ASP A 445 4.51 -12.20 -19.89
N ARG A 446 3.90 -12.59 -18.77
CA ARG A 446 4.47 -13.51 -17.79
C ARG A 446 3.37 -14.32 -17.13
N ASN A 447 3.60 -15.60 -16.95
CA ASN A 447 2.67 -16.55 -16.35
C ASN A 447 3.08 -16.95 -14.94
N ASP A 448 2.18 -17.60 -14.20
CA ASP A 448 2.40 -18.03 -12.83
C ASP A 448 3.48 -19.11 -12.68
N ASP A 449 3.85 -19.79 -13.76
CA ASP A 449 4.97 -20.73 -13.83
C ASP A 449 6.32 -20.05 -14.14
N GLY A 450 6.32 -18.72 -14.28
CA GLY A 450 7.49 -17.92 -14.62
C GLY A 450 7.79 -17.83 -16.12
N SER A 451 7.03 -18.52 -16.98
CA SER A 451 7.18 -18.42 -18.43
C SER A 451 6.66 -17.09 -18.98
N GLY A 452 7.05 -16.77 -20.20
CA GLY A 452 6.66 -15.55 -20.90
C GLY A 452 7.87 -14.73 -21.35
N THR A 453 7.60 -13.71 -22.16
CA THR A 453 8.64 -12.88 -22.81
C THR A 453 8.93 -11.58 -22.05
N LEU A 454 8.13 -11.26 -21.04
CA LEU A 454 8.09 -9.97 -20.36
C LEU A 454 7.73 -8.78 -21.27
N ALA A 455 7.19 -9.05 -22.47
CA ALA A 455 6.70 -7.99 -23.36
C ALA A 455 5.54 -7.22 -22.71
N ARG A 456 5.43 -5.93 -23.03
CA ARG A 456 4.38 -5.03 -22.54
C ARG A 456 3.37 -4.79 -23.65
N TYR A 457 2.08 -4.96 -23.33
CA TYR A 457 0.98 -4.71 -24.26
C TYR A 457 -0.06 -3.80 -23.61
N LYS A 458 -0.50 -2.77 -24.31
CA LYS A 458 -1.57 -1.89 -23.83
C LYS A 458 -2.90 -2.63 -23.82
N LYS A 459 -3.62 -2.55 -22.70
CA LYS A 459 -4.99 -3.05 -22.60
C LYS A 459 -5.97 -1.97 -23.07
N LYS A 460 -7.23 -2.30 -23.29
CA LYS A 460 -8.29 -1.33 -23.64
C LYS A 460 -8.39 -0.22 -22.61
N SER A 461 -8.24 -0.54 -21.33
CA SER A 461 -8.25 0.41 -20.22
C SER A 461 -7.12 1.43 -20.27
N PHE A 462 -6.02 1.18 -20.99
CA PHE A 462 -4.93 2.14 -21.17
C PHE A 462 -5.41 3.44 -21.84
N ASP A 463 -6.07 3.32 -22.98
CA ASP A 463 -6.58 4.49 -23.72
C ASP A 463 -7.74 5.16 -22.97
N TRP A 464 -8.58 4.37 -22.31
CA TRP A 464 -9.64 4.91 -21.46
C TRP A 464 -9.08 5.77 -20.32
N TYR A 465 -8.08 5.29 -19.59
CA TYR A 465 -7.51 6.05 -18.46
C TYR A 465 -6.71 7.26 -18.95
N LYS A 466 -6.04 7.14 -20.10
CA LYS A 466 -5.42 8.28 -20.79
C LYS A 466 -6.42 9.40 -21.06
N GLU A 467 -7.62 9.07 -21.53
CA GLU A 467 -8.70 10.03 -21.76
C GLU A 467 -9.22 10.64 -20.45
N VAL A 468 -9.38 9.84 -19.40
CA VAL A 468 -9.75 10.35 -18.07
C VAL A 468 -8.76 11.40 -17.59
N ILE A 469 -7.47 11.15 -17.72
CA ILE A 469 -6.42 12.10 -17.33
C ILE A 469 -6.43 13.34 -18.22
N ALA A 470 -6.51 13.17 -19.54
CA ALA A 470 -6.50 14.26 -20.50
C ALA A 470 -7.67 15.24 -20.32
N THR A 471 -8.82 14.71 -19.93
CA THR A 471 -10.04 15.51 -19.67
C THR A 471 -10.17 15.94 -18.20
N ASN A 472 -9.18 15.64 -17.37
CA ASN A 472 -9.24 15.86 -15.93
C ASN A 472 -10.53 15.32 -15.29
N GLY A 473 -10.92 14.11 -15.71
CA GLY A 473 -12.09 13.40 -15.19
C GLY A 473 -13.43 13.74 -15.87
N ASP A 474 -13.50 14.71 -16.77
CA ASP A 474 -14.77 15.08 -17.41
C ASP A 474 -15.35 13.92 -18.25
N SER A 475 -14.50 13.08 -18.87
CA SER A 475 -14.95 11.91 -19.64
C SER A 475 -15.67 10.85 -18.81
N LEU A 476 -15.51 10.85 -17.49
CA LEU A 476 -16.22 9.93 -16.59
C LEU A 476 -17.75 10.10 -16.61
N TYR A 477 -18.23 11.28 -17.05
CA TYR A 477 -19.65 11.69 -17.05
C TYR A 477 -20.24 11.82 -18.47
N GLN A 478 -19.47 11.39 -19.46
CA GLN A 478 -19.94 11.30 -20.85
C GLN A 478 -20.45 9.88 -21.13
N ASP A 479 -21.52 9.77 -21.93
CA ASP A 479 -22.13 8.50 -22.34
C ASP A 479 -21.23 7.71 -23.30
#